data_a8de00dd684472ba9aab8173008bc237
#
_entry.id   a8de00dd684472ba9aab8173008bc237
#
_cell.length_a   1.000
_cell.length_b   1.000
_cell.length_c   1.000
_cell.angle_alpha   90.00
_cell.angle_beta   90.00
_cell.angle_gamma   90.00
#
_symmetry.space_group_name_H-M   'P 1'
#
loop_
_entity.id
_entity.type
_entity.pdbx_description
1 polymer ?
#
loop_
_entity_poly.entity_id
_entity_poly.type
_entity_poly.pdbx_seq_one_letter_code
_entity_poly.pdbx_strand_id
1 'polypeptide(L)'
;MAQTLAARPLGDSSIHVTVAGLGCNNFGRRLDAGASIRVVHTALDSGINFFDTADVYSFGESERHLGAALKGRRDQAVVLTKFGSPANPEHPEHRGASPEHVRRAIDASLRRLQMDYVDVYMLHQPDRSTPIEATLEALDSLVSEGKVRAIASSNFAGWQVADADWTSRSQGFARFVAAENRYSLHDRSAERELVPACRRFGLSLIPYSPLANGMLTGKYRRGQPTPEGTRLASSPRAAEALNDRNFDLVEAIERFATQRGITPIAVALGWLAAQPEVASVIAGATSAEQVVANVAATAWEPTEEDLAELDVVITGSNSTT
;
A
#
# COMPACT_ATOMS: atom_id res chain seq x y z
N MET A 1 -26.75 -2.92 -8.24
CA MET A 1 -26.43 -1.82 -7.30
C MET A 1 -24.96 -1.91 -7.00
N ALA A 2 -24.19 -0.81 -7.13
CA ALA A 2 -22.78 -0.79 -6.76
C ALA A 2 -22.67 -1.10 -5.25
N GLN A 3 -21.82 -2.06 -4.90
CA GLN A 3 -21.56 -2.40 -3.50
C GLN A 3 -20.86 -1.21 -2.84
N THR A 4 -21.44 -0.63 -1.81
CA THR A 4 -20.81 0.47 -1.08
C THR A 4 -19.68 -0.12 -0.25
N LEU A 5 -18.43 0.21 -0.60
CA LEU A 5 -17.26 -0.18 0.19
C LEU A 5 -17.27 0.51 1.55
N ALA A 6 -16.93 -0.23 2.60
CA ALA A 6 -16.72 0.37 3.90
C ALA A 6 -15.56 1.37 3.83
N ALA A 7 -15.76 2.55 4.43
CA ALA A 7 -14.73 3.57 4.58
C ALA A 7 -14.27 3.63 6.04
N ARG A 8 -12.96 3.80 6.25
CA ARG A 8 -12.32 3.84 7.57
C ARG A 8 -11.53 5.14 7.72
N PRO A 9 -11.44 5.70 8.92
CA PRO A 9 -10.57 6.85 9.16
C PRO A 9 -9.11 6.44 8.94
N LEU A 10 -8.32 7.36 8.42
CA LEU A 10 -6.88 7.18 8.28
C LEU A 10 -6.20 7.71 9.54
N GLY A 11 -5.94 6.82 10.50
CA GLY A 11 -5.46 7.17 11.82
C GLY A 11 -6.39 8.15 12.53
N ASP A 12 -5.82 9.09 13.25
CA ASP A 12 -6.54 10.15 13.97
C ASP A 12 -6.96 11.33 13.06
N SER A 13 -6.89 11.18 11.72
CA SER A 13 -7.24 12.26 10.79
C SER A 13 -8.73 12.26 10.42
N SER A 14 -9.18 13.35 9.79
CA SER A 14 -10.52 13.44 9.19
C SER A 14 -10.63 12.77 7.82
N ILE A 15 -9.54 12.19 7.29
CA ILE A 15 -9.52 11.55 5.98
C ILE A 15 -10.08 10.13 6.12
N HIS A 16 -11.06 9.79 5.29
CA HIS A 16 -11.64 8.45 5.24
C HIS A 16 -11.26 7.77 3.92
N VAL A 17 -10.75 6.56 4.01
CA VAL A 17 -10.33 5.73 2.88
C VAL A 17 -11.15 4.46 2.81
N THR A 18 -11.46 4.00 1.59
CA THR A 18 -12.16 2.72 1.41
C THR A 18 -11.24 1.55 1.75
N VAL A 19 -11.82 0.47 2.29
CA VAL A 19 -11.07 -0.73 2.70
C VAL A 19 -10.29 -1.37 1.55
N ALA A 20 -10.79 -1.27 0.32
CA ALA A 20 -10.03 -1.55 -0.89
C ALA A 20 -9.40 -0.25 -1.41
N GLY A 21 -8.09 -0.28 -1.67
CA GLY A 21 -7.34 0.81 -2.28
C GLY A 21 -6.62 0.34 -3.55
N LEU A 22 -6.28 1.27 -4.43
CA LEU A 22 -5.55 0.98 -5.67
C LEU A 22 -4.09 1.43 -5.58
N GLY A 23 -3.16 0.46 -5.67
CA GLY A 23 -1.73 0.73 -5.85
C GLY A 23 -1.40 1.01 -7.32
N CYS A 24 -0.81 2.17 -7.60
CA CYS A 24 -0.56 2.67 -8.96
C CYS A 24 0.84 2.35 -9.51
N ASN A 25 1.62 1.47 -8.87
CA ASN A 25 2.99 1.13 -9.27
C ASN A 25 3.14 0.43 -10.65
N ASN A 26 2.01 0.06 -11.27
CA ASN A 26 1.98 -0.49 -12.63
C ASN A 26 1.88 0.60 -13.72
N PHE A 27 1.50 1.81 -13.36
CA PHE A 27 1.27 2.91 -14.30
C PHE A 27 2.60 3.43 -14.86
N GLY A 28 2.66 3.64 -16.17
CA GLY A 28 3.88 4.01 -16.87
C GLY A 28 4.90 2.89 -17.04
N ARG A 29 4.68 1.72 -16.42
CA ARG A 29 5.57 0.56 -16.51
C ARG A 29 4.94 -0.62 -17.27
N ARG A 30 3.79 -1.10 -16.78
CA ARG A 30 3.02 -2.20 -17.36
C ARG A 30 1.75 -1.70 -18.07
N LEU A 31 1.30 -0.52 -17.73
CA LEU A 31 0.15 0.14 -18.31
C LEU A 31 0.57 1.47 -18.92
N ASP A 32 0.16 1.72 -20.14
CA ASP A 32 0.20 3.03 -20.76
C ASP A 32 -0.82 3.99 -20.12
N ALA A 33 -0.84 5.23 -20.56
CA ALA A 33 -1.74 6.26 -20.02
C ALA A 33 -3.21 5.88 -20.19
N GLY A 34 -3.60 5.38 -21.36
CA GLY A 34 -4.98 5.00 -21.66
C GLY A 34 -5.46 3.83 -20.79
N ALA A 35 -4.65 2.79 -20.62
CA ALA A 35 -4.95 1.67 -19.76
C ALA A 35 -5.00 2.08 -18.28
N SER A 36 -4.08 2.95 -17.83
CA SER A 36 -4.08 3.48 -16.47
C SER A 36 -5.35 4.27 -16.16
N ILE A 37 -5.81 5.13 -17.09
CA ILE A 37 -7.07 5.87 -16.96
C ILE A 37 -8.26 4.92 -16.81
N ARG A 38 -8.34 3.88 -17.63
CA ARG A 38 -9.44 2.89 -17.53
C ARG A 38 -9.44 2.19 -16.18
N VAL A 39 -8.27 1.80 -15.67
CA VAL A 39 -8.13 1.15 -14.35
C VAL A 39 -8.57 2.10 -13.23
N VAL A 40 -8.16 3.36 -13.24
CA VAL A 40 -8.57 4.37 -12.25
C VAL A 40 -10.08 4.63 -12.30
N HIS A 41 -10.65 4.80 -13.51
CA HIS A 41 -12.09 5.01 -13.67
C HIS A 41 -12.88 3.79 -13.16
N THR A 42 -12.46 2.57 -13.51
CA THR A 42 -13.09 1.36 -12.96
C THR A 42 -12.99 1.30 -11.43
N ALA A 43 -11.87 1.72 -10.85
CA ALA A 43 -11.71 1.77 -9.40
C ALA A 43 -12.70 2.74 -8.75
N LEU A 44 -12.80 3.97 -9.27
CA LEU A 44 -13.79 4.95 -8.79
C LEU A 44 -15.23 4.44 -8.95
N ASP A 45 -15.56 3.87 -10.12
CA ASP A 45 -16.89 3.35 -10.40
C ASP A 45 -17.24 2.10 -9.57
N SER A 46 -16.22 1.40 -9.06
CA SER A 46 -16.34 0.29 -8.09
C SER A 46 -16.35 0.75 -6.63
N GLY A 47 -16.33 2.06 -6.38
CA GLY A 47 -16.39 2.66 -5.05
C GLY A 47 -15.04 2.85 -4.35
N ILE A 48 -13.91 2.54 -4.98
CA ILE A 48 -12.58 2.85 -4.42
C ILE A 48 -12.36 4.35 -4.44
N ASN A 49 -12.00 4.91 -3.28
CA ASN A 49 -11.59 6.31 -3.19
C ASN A 49 -10.10 6.51 -2.91
N PHE A 50 -9.35 5.46 -2.59
CA PHE A 50 -7.95 5.57 -2.15
C PHE A 50 -6.97 5.12 -3.24
N PHE A 51 -6.08 6.04 -3.65
CA PHE A 51 -5.08 5.85 -4.72
C PHE A 51 -3.68 6.10 -4.19
N ASP A 52 -2.85 5.06 -4.24
CA ASP A 52 -1.48 5.08 -3.76
C ASP A 52 -0.49 5.14 -4.93
N THR A 53 0.27 6.23 -5.03
CA THR A 53 1.34 6.42 -6.00
C THR A 53 2.66 6.84 -5.32
N ALA A 54 3.68 7.17 -6.09
CA ALA A 54 4.96 7.71 -5.63
C ALA A 54 5.72 8.42 -6.76
N ASP A 55 6.59 9.34 -6.39
CA ASP A 55 7.47 10.09 -7.29
C ASP A 55 8.41 9.18 -8.11
N VAL A 56 8.85 8.06 -7.53
CA VAL A 56 9.74 7.09 -8.18
C VAL A 56 9.03 6.08 -9.08
N TYR A 57 7.69 5.96 -9.00
CA TYR A 57 6.99 4.98 -9.83
C TYR A 57 7.06 5.38 -11.30
N SER A 58 7.81 4.59 -12.07
CA SER A 58 8.07 4.85 -13.50
C SER A 58 8.60 6.28 -13.73
N PHE A 59 9.49 6.77 -12.85
CA PHE A 59 10.07 8.11 -12.94
C PHE A 59 9.03 9.24 -12.99
N GLY A 60 7.96 9.12 -12.19
CA GLY A 60 6.88 10.09 -12.10
C GLY A 60 5.75 9.90 -13.11
N GLU A 61 5.85 8.94 -14.04
CA GLU A 61 4.77 8.67 -14.99
C GLU A 61 3.51 8.13 -14.30
N SER A 62 3.66 7.41 -13.18
CA SER A 62 2.51 6.99 -12.39
C SER A 62 1.69 8.16 -11.88
N GLU A 63 2.34 9.22 -11.39
CA GLU A 63 1.66 10.44 -10.95
C GLU A 63 1.00 11.18 -12.12
N ARG A 64 1.66 11.26 -13.30
CA ARG A 64 1.07 11.87 -14.50
C ARG A 64 -0.18 11.14 -14.96
N HIS A 65 -0.14 9.80 -15.00
CA HIS A 65 -1.29 8.99 -15.40
C HIS A 65 -2.44 9.11 -14.40
N LEU A 66 -2.14 9.10 -13.09
CA LEU A 66 -3.16 9.26 -12.05
C LEU A 66 -3.80 10.66 -12.12
N GLY A 67 -2.99 11.72 -12.25
CA GLY A 67 -3.49 13.10 -12.38
C GLY A 67 -4.40 13.26 -13.60
N ALA A 68 -3.99 12.72 -14.75
CA ALA A 68 -4.81 12.73 -15.96
C ALA A 68 -6.14 11.99 -15.77
N ALA A 69 -6.13 10.84 -15.10
CA ALA A 69 -7.31 10.03 -14.82
C ALA A 69 -8.28 10.71 -13.86
N LEU A 70 -7.79 11.50 -12.91
CA LEU A 70 -8.60 12.17 -11.89
C LEU A 70 -9.07 13.57 -12.33
N LYS A 71 -8.72 14.00 -13.54
CA LYS A 71 -9.21 15.29 -14.07
C LYS A 71 -10.73 15.31 -14.13
N GLY A 72 -11.34 16.27 -13.39
CA GLY A 72 -12.80 16.38 -13.24
C GLY A 72 -13.44 15.38 -12.25
N ARG A 73 -12.63 14.54 -11.60
CA ARG A 73 -13.09 13.57 -10.56
C ARG A 73 -12.23 13.61 -9.29
N ARG A 74 -11.42 14.66 -9.09
CA ARG A 74 -10.47 14.81 -7.96
C ARG A 74 -11.16 14.71 -6.61
N ASP A 75 -12.37 15.23 -6.49
CA ASP A 75 -13.20 15.22 -5.30
C ASP A 75 -13.67 13.82 -4.87
N GLN A 76 -13.60 12.84 -5.76
CA GLN A 76 -13.96 11.45 -5.48
C GLN A 76 -12.75 10.64 -4.96
N ALA A 77 -11.55 11.23 -4.90
CA ALA A 77 -10.31 10.52 -4.63
C ALA A 77 -9.56 11.07 -3.41
N VAL A 78 -9.04 10.16 -2.60
CA VAL A 78 -7.97 10.39 -1.63
C VAL A 78 -6.66 9.96 -2.28
N VAL A 79 -5.78 10.92 -2.54
CA VAL A 79 -4.50 10.69 -3.24
C VAL A 79 -3.35 10.69 -2.25
N LEU A 80 -2.64 9.57 -2.22
CA LEU A 80 -1.37 9.44 -1.52
C LEU A 80 -0.23 9.41 -2.52
N THR A 81 0.78 10.27 -2.33
CA THR A 81 2.05 10.14 -3.02
C THR A 81 3.23 10.14 -2.05
N LYS A 82 4.39 9.68 -2.52
CA LYS A 82 5.56 9.42 -1.68
C LYS A 82 6.79 10.13 -2.23
N PHE A 83 7.76 10.37 -1.34
CA PHE A 83 9.08 10.94 -1.65
C PHE A 83 10.19 10.24 -0.87
N GLY A 84 11.43 10.52 -1.24
CA GLY A 84 12.61 10.14 -0.44
C GLY A 84 13.12 8.71 -0.71
N SER A 85 12.59 8.01 -1.71
CA SER A 85 13.11 6.70 -2.08
C SER A 85 14.47 6.81 -2.77
N PRO A 86 15.43 5.91 -2.46
CA PRO A 86 16.73 5.87 -3.13
C PRO A 86 16.68 5.25 -4.54
N ALA A 87 15.49 5.00 -5.09
CA ALA A 87 15.32 4.14 -6.27
C ALA A 87 15.78 4.75 -7.60
N ASN A 88 16.24 6.01 -7.63
CA ASN A 88 16.84 6.60 -8.83
C ASN A 88 18.35 6.80 -8.64
N PRO A 89 19.22 5.85 -9.09
CA PRO A 89 20.65 5.97 -8.93
C PRO A 89 21.28 7.08 -9.77
N GLU A 90 20.61 7.54 -10.85
CA GLU A 90 21.08 8.60 -11.73
C GLU A 90 20.86 10.00 -11.13
N HIS A 91 19.97 10.10 -10.14
CA HIS A 91 19.61 11.34 -9.47
C HIS A 91 19.67 11.18 -7.94
N PRO A 92 20.87 11.00 -7.36
CA PRO A 92 21.03 10.80 -5.91
C PRO A 92 20.53 11.97 -5.07
N GLU A 93 20.46 13.17 -5.64
CA GLU A 93 19.89 14.36 -5.02
C GLU A 93 18.35 14.31 -4.88
N HIS A 94 17.69 13.36 -5.54
CA HIS A 94 16.23 13.14 -5.46
C HIS A 94 15.85 12.10 -4.40
N ARG A 95 16.72 11.85 -3.41
CA ARG A 95 16.48 10.89 -2.33
C ARG A 95 16.61 11.54 -0.96
N GLY A 96 16.15 10.81 0.06
CA GLY A 96 16.26 11.22 1.46
C GLY A 96 15.14 12.14 1.91
N ALA A 97 15.29 12.68 3.11
CA ALA A 97 14.23 13.41 3.79
C ALA A 97 14.66 14.81 4.28
N SER A 98 15.73 15.38 3.66
CA SER A 98 16.14 16.74 4.00
C SER A 98 15.01 17.75 3.72
N PRO A 99 14.90 18.81 4.53
CA PRO A 99 13.87 19.85 4.35
C PRO A 99 13.80 20.42 2.93
N GLU A 100 14.96 20.61 2.30
CA GLU A 100 15.03 21.08 0.93
C GLU A 100 14.45 20.06 -0.06
N HIS A 101 14.79 18.78 0.12
CA HIS A 101 14.25 17.73 -0.75
C HIS A 101 12.75 17.56 -0.56
N VAL A 102 12.25 17.54 0.68
CA VAL A 102 10.81 17.46 1.01
C VAL A 102 10.01 18.50 0.23
N ARG A 103 10.45 19.78 0.26
CA ARG A 103 9.77 20.89 -0.43
C ARG A 103 9.86 20.77 -1.95
N ARG A 104 11.03 20.46 -2.49
CA ARG A 104 11.23 20.29 -3.94
C ARG A 104 10.43 19.12 -4.49
N ALA A 105 10.38 18.01 -3.77
CA ALA A 105 9.69 16.80 -4.20
C ALA A 105 8.16 16.99 -4.25
N ILE A 106 7.56 17.63 -3.25
CA ILE A 106 6.10 17.89 -3.27
C ILE A 106 5.72 18.80 -4.44
N ASP A 107 6.46 19.87 -4.69
CA ASP A 107 6.19 20.78 -5.81
C ASP A 107 6.30 20.07 -7.16
N ALA A 108 7.23 19.13 -7.30
CA ALA A 108 7.36 18.29 -8.49
C ALA A 108 6.19 17.29 -8.62
N SER A 109 5.77 16.66 -7.52
CA SER A 109 4.64 15.72 -7.50
C SER A 109 3.32 16.43 -7.84
N LEU A 110 3.05 17.59 -7.24
CA LEU A 110 1.84 18.39 -7.54
C LEU A 110 1.76 18.78 -9.02
N ARG A 111 2.91 19.19 -9.61
CA ARG A 111 2.96 19.48 -11.07
C ARG A 111 2.65 18.24 -11.91
N ARG A 112 3.20 17.04 -11.58
CA ARG A 112 2.93 15.80 -12.32
C ARG A 112 1.49 15.35 -12.16
N LEU A 113 0.94 15.42 -10.95
CA LEU A 113 -0.45 15.10 -10.63
C LEU A 113 -1.44 16.14 -11.20
N GLN A 114 -0.99 17.36 -11.54
CA GLN A 114 -1.83 18.49 -11.94
C GLN A 114 -2.88 18.83 -10.85
N MET A 115 -2.43 18.87 -9.59
CA MET A 115 -3.23 19.11 -8.40
C MET A 115 -2.62 20.22 -7.55
N ASP A 116 -3.45 20.95 -6.81
CA ASP A 116 -3.01 22.00 -5.89
C ASP A 116 -2.58 21.40 -4.53
N TYR A 117 -3.10 20.23 -4.18
CA TYR A 117 -2.78 19.52 -2.95
C TYR A 117 -2.87 17.99 -3.14
N VAL A 118 -2.20 17.26 -2.25
CA VAL A 118 -2.40 15.82 -2.04
C VAL A 118 -3.02 15.57 -0.67
N ASP A 119 -3.80 14.49 -0.54
CA ASP A 119 -4.43 14.16 0.74
C ASP A 119 -3.42 13.59 1.73
N VAL A 120 -2.51 12.74 1.26
CA VAL A 120 -1.47 12.15 2.10
C VAL A 120 -0.11 12.27 1.42
N TYR A 121 0.88 12.80 2.13
CA TYR A 121 2.26 12.85 1.68
C TYR A 121 3.13 11.97 2.57
N MET A 122 3.84 11.02 1.97
CA MET A 122 4.46 9.93 2.69
C MET A 122 5.97 9.87 2.48
N LEU A 123 6.73 9.79 3.57
CA LEU A 123 8.15 9.44 3.49
C LEU A 123 8.28 7.94 3.14
N HIS A 124 8.82 7.66 1.95
CA HIS A 124 8.84 6.32 1.34
C HIS A 124 9.78 5.34 2.05
N GLN A 125 10.87 5.86 2.62
CA GLN A 125 11.88 5.10 3.36
C GLN A 125 12.43 5.94 4.51
N PRO A 126 12.79 5.33 5.64
CA PRO A 126 13.54 6.04 6.69
C PRO A 126 14.85 6.58 6.12
N ASP A 127 15.13 7.87 6.38
CA ASP A 127 16.41 8.48 6.04
C ASP A 127 17.29 8.63 7.29
N ARG A 128 18.36 7.86 7.36
CA ARG A 128 19.28 7.89 8.50
C ARG A 128 20.26 9.09 8.46
N SER A 129 20.32 9.79 7.34
CA SER A 129 21.23 10.96 7.16
C SER A 129 20.58 12.26 7.60
N THR A 130 19.26 12.30 7.74
CA THR A 130 18.50 13.46 8.16
C THR A 130 17.83 13.19 9.52
N PRO A 131 18.01 14.03 10.53
CA PRO A 131 17.26 13.94 11.78
C PRO A 131 15.76 13.97 11.51
N ILE A 132 15.02 13.08 12.17
CA ILE A 132 13.55 12.98 11.94
C ILE A 132 12.83 14.29 12.26
N GLU A 133 13.32 15.05 13.24
CA GLU A 133 12.80 16.36 13.61
C GLU A 133 12.80 17.34 12.42
N ALA A 134 13.93 17.45 11.70
CA ALA A 134 14.03 18.33 10.55
C ALA A 134 13.08 17.93 9.41
N THR A 135 12.87 16.62 9.22
CA THR A 135 11.91 16.12 8.24
C THR A 135 10.47 16.46 8.64
N LEU A 136 10.12 16.25 9.92
CA LEU A 136 8.77 16.51 10.45
C LEU A 136 8.45 18.01 10.41
N GLU A 137 9.39 18.89 10.74
CA GLU A 137 9.22 20.34 10.62
C GLU A 137 8.92 20.77 9.17
N ALA A 138 9.66 20.21 8.21
CA ALA A 138 9.40 20.49 6.80
C ALA A 138 8.01 19.97 6.34
N LEU A 139 7.62 18.78 6.78
CA LEU A 139 6.31 18.21 6.49
C LEU A 139 5.17 19.00 7.15
N ASP A 140 5.33 19.45 8.39
CA ASP A 140 4.38 20.31 9.10
C ASP A 140 4.16 21.62 8.36
N SER A 141 5.24 22.23 7.84
CA SER A 141 5.13 23.42 7.01
C SER A 141 4.25 23.20 5.77
N LEU A 142 4.36 22.03 5.11
CA LEU A 142 3.53 21.70 3.94
C LEU A 142 2.06 21.50 4.30
N VAL A 143 1.78 20.97 5.51
CA VAL A 143 0.41 20.87 6.03
C VAL A 143 -0.14 22.28 6.28
N SER A 144 0.65 23.15 6.93
CA SER A 144 0.28 24.55 7.19
C SER A 144 0.07 25.36 5.93
N GLU A 145 0.85 25.09 4.86
CA GLU A 145 0.70 25.70 3.54
C GLU A 145 -0.51 25.16 2.77
N GLY A 146 -1.17 24.10 3.24
CA GLY A 146 -2.31 23.46 2.58
C GLY A 146 -1.95 22.62 1.34
N LYS A 147 -0.67 22.40 1.06
CA LYS A 147 -0.21 21.51 -0.03
C LYS A 147 -0.44 20.03 0.29
N VAL A 148 -0.53 19.70 1.57
CA VAL A 148 -0.68 18.34 2.10
C VAL A 148 -1.72 18.36 3.20
N ARG A 149 -2.67 17.43 3.21
CA ARG A 149 -3.68 17.35 4.27
C ARG A 149 -3.23 16.53 5.48
N ALA A 150 -2.47 15.46 5.23
CA ALA A 150 -1.91 14.60 6.26
C ALA A 150 -0.57 14.02 5.82
N ILE A 151 0.25 13.61 6.79
CA ILE A 151 1.56 13.01 6.55
C ILE A 151 1.61 11.56 7.02
N ALA A 152 2.44 10.74 6.38
CA ALA A 152 2.57 9.32 6.70
C ALA A 152 4.02 8.83 6.51
N SER A 153 4.29 7.62 7.02
CA SER A 153 5.58 6.95 6.86
C SER A 153 5.45 5.61 6.15
N SER A 154 6.51 5.19 5.46
CA SER A 154 6.59 3.86 4.85
C SER A 154 7.89 3.16 5.22
N ASN A 155 7.83 1.86 5.43
CA ASN A 155 8.98 1.02 5.78
C ASN A 155 9.67 1.39 7.10
N PHE A 156 8.96 2.08 7.98
CA PHE A 156 9.43 2.38 9.34
C PHE A 156 9.28 1.14 10.23
N ALA A 157 10.27 0.94 11.12
CA ALA A 157 10.13 0.04 12.26
C ALA A 157 9.25 0.67 13.34
N GLY A 158 8.70 -0.13 14.26
CA GLY A 158 7.82 0.40 15.30
C GLY A 158 8.50 1.43 16.19
N TRP A 159 9.80 1.27 16.52
CA TRP A 159 10.55 2.27 17.29
C TRP A 159 10.70 3.60 16.54
N GLN A 160 10.83 3.57 15.19
CA GLN A 160 10.91 4.80 14.38
C GLN A 160 9.56 5.53 14.33
N VAL A 161 8.44 4.80 14.32
CA VAL A 161 7.10 5.37 14.47
C VAL A 161 6.97 6.05 15.82
N ALA A 162 7.45 5.41 16.90
CA ALA A 162 7.43 5.98 18.26
C ALA A 162 8.28 7.26 18.35
N ASP A 163 9.50 7.23 17.79
CA ASP A 163 10.42 8.37 17.77
C ASP A 163 9.81 9.56 17.02
N ALA A 164 9.24 9.33 15.84
CA ALA A 164 8.56 10.36 15.06
C ALA A 164 7.33 10.93 15.80
N ASP A 165 6.51 10.08 16.44
CA ASP A 165 5.32 10.53 17.18
C ASP A 165 5.69 11.39 18.39
N TRP A 166 6.69 10.96 19.19
CA TRP A 166 7.16 11.73 20.32
C TRP A 166 7.81 13.06 19.92
N THR A 167 8.59 13.06 18.83
CA THR A 167 9.17 14.29 18.26
C THR A 167 8.06 15.26 17.83
N SER A 168 7.08 14.78 17.06
CA SER A 168 5.95 15.63 16.63
C SER A 168 5.20 16.21 17.83
N ARG A 169 4.89 15.40 18.86
CA ARG A 169 4.18 15.88 20.06
C ARG A 169 4.98 16.92 20.82
N SER A 170 6.29 16.73 20.97
CA SER A 170 7.16 17.64 21.76
C SER A 170 7.33 18.99 21.07
N GLN A 171 7.33 19.00 19.74
CA GLN A 171 7.54 20.22 18.93
C GLN A 171 6.22 20.86 18.44
N GLY A 172 5.08 20.17 18.62
CA GLY A 172 3.79 20.65 18.12
C GLY A 172 3.62 20.49 16.61
N PHE A 173 4.38 19.60 15.97
CA PHE A 173 4.30 19.30 14.54
C PHE A 173 3.15 18.35 14.21
N ALA A 174 2.74 18.34 12.95
CA ALA A 174 1.85 17.31 12.41
C ALA A 174 2.42 15.91 12.66
N ARG A 175 1.53 14.97 13.00
CA ARG A 175 1.88 13.57 13.29
C ARG A 175 1.62 12.70 12.09
N PHE A 176 2.37 11.63 11.94
CA PHE A 176 2.01 10.59 10.97
C PHE A 176 0.64 9.99 11.31
N VAL A 177 -0.24 9.88 10.31
CA VAL A 177 -1.57 9.29 10.45
C VAL A 177 -1.59 7.83 10.00
N ALA A 178 -0.60 7.41 9.23
CA ALA A 178 -0.51 6.04 8.71
C ALA A 178 0.93 5.57 8.57
N ALA A 179 1.09 4.24 8.61
CA ALA A 179 2.31 3.53 8.26
C ALA A 179 2.02 2.56 7.10
N GLU A 180 2.79 2.65 6.01
CA GLU A 180 2.66 1.74 4.88
C GLU A 180 3.83 0.77 4.89
N ASN A 181 3.56 -0.48 5.21
CA ASN A 181 4.58 -1.52 5.32
C ASN A 181 4.15 -2.81 4.63
N ARG A 182 5.13 -3.67 4.35
CA ARG A 182 4.85 -5.02 3.87
C ARG A 182 4.05 -5.77 4.94
N TYR A 183 2.88 -6.27 4.55
CA TYR A 183 2.05 -7.08 5.42
C TYR A 183 1.11 -7.95 4.56
N SER A 184 1.11 -9.25 4.82
CA SER A 184 0.31 -10.23 4.11
C SER A 184 0.28 -11.55 4.87
N LEU A 185 -0.53 -12.51 4.46
CA LEU A 185 -0.49 -13.88 4.99
C LEU A 185 0.90 -14.55 4.83
N HIS A 186 1.66 -14.12 3.82
CA HIS A 186 3.03 -14.62 3.58
C HIS A 186 4.09 -13.92 4.45
N ASP A 187 3.89 -12.65 4.80
CA ASP A 187 4.84 -11.87 5.60
C ASP A 187 4.09 -11.12 6.71
N ARG A 188 4.18 -11.67 7.91
CA ARG A 188 3.55 -11.16 9.13
C ARG A 188 4.54 -10.46 10.07
N SER A 189 5.72 -10.11 9.58
CA SER A 189 6.78 -9.48 10.38
C SER A 189 6.34 -8.17 11.05
N ALA A 190 5.41 -7.44 10.42
CA ALA A 190 4.85 -6.20 10.97
C ALA A 190 4.16 -6.39 12.34
N GLU A 191 3.67 -7.59 12.66
CA GLU A 191 2.95 -7.88 13.90
C GLU A 191 3.83 -7.80 15.15
N ARG A 192 5.15 -7.96 15.00
CA ARG A 192 6.06 -7.98 16.15
C ARG A 192 6.23 -6.62 16.81
N GLU A 193 6.24 -5.56 16.01
CA GLU A 193 6.62 -4.22 16.46
C GLU A 193 5.73 -3.13 15.85
N LEU A 194 5.53 -3.14 14.54
CA LEU A 194 4.84 -2.06 13.85
C LEU A 194 3.35 -2.01 14.17
N VAL A 195 2.64 -3.13 14.13
CA VAL A 195 1.20 -3.20 14.47
C VAL A 195 0.95 -2.71 15.90
N PRO A 196 1.70 -3.17 16.95
CA PRO A 196 1.62 -2.59 18.29
C PRO A 196 1.89 -1.09 18.34
N ALA A 197 2.87 -0.59 17.57
CA ALA A 197 3.17 0.83 17.50
C ALA A 197 2.02 1.62 16.86
N CYS A 198 1.47 1.16 15.73
CA CYS A 198 0.31 1.77 15.09
C CYS A 198 -0.86 1.90 16.08
N ARG A 199 -1.20 0.81 16.77
CA ARG A 199 -2.24 0.78 17.78
C ARG A 199 -1.97 1.78 18.92
N ARG A 200 -0.73 1.82 19.41
CA ARG A 200 -0.33 2.68 20.53
C ARG A 200 -0.40 4.16 20.20
N PHE A 201 -0.06 4.54 18.98
CA PHE A 201 0.09 5.93 18.54
C PHE A 201 -1.05 6.43 17.64
N GLY A 202 -2.08 5.62 17.40
CA GLY A 202 -3.26 6.01 16.61
C GLY A 202 -3.00 6.12 15.11
N LEU A 203 -2.05 5.33 14.56
CA LEU A 203 -1.81 5.26 13.13
C LEU A 203 -2.62 4.12 12.51
N SER A 204 -3.08 4.34 11.29
CA SER A 204 -3.56 3.23 10.46
C SER A 204 -2.41 2.51 9.78
N LEU A 205 -2.56 1.20 9.56
CA LEU A 205 -1.67 0.42 8.73
C LEU A 205 -2.23 0.35 7.30
N ILE A 206 -1.36 0.55 6.32
CA ILE A 206 -1.64 0.39 4.89
C ILE A 206 -0.74 -0.73 4.37
N PRO A 207 -1.23 -1.98 4.25
CA PRO A 207 -0.45 -3.09 3.73
C PRO A 207 -0.10 -2.92 2.25
N TYR A 208 1.20 -2.95 1.90
CA TYR A 208 1.61 -3.11 0.52
C TYR A 208 2.00 -4.55 0.20
N SER A 209 1.95 -4.93 -1.08
CA SER A 209 2.17 -6.30 -1.56
C SER A 209 1.25 -7.35 -0.89
N PRO A 210 -0.04 -7.09 -0.73
CA PRO A 210 -0.96 -7.94 0.00
C PRO A 210 -1.09 -9.35 -0.59
N LEU A 211 -0.79 -9.49 -1.88
CA LEU A 211 -0.80 -10.77 -2.62
C LEU A 211 0.59 -11.39 -2.83
N ALA A 212 1.62 -10.95 -2.07
CA ALA A 212 2.99 -11.48 -2.15
C ALA A 212 3.49 -11.62 -3.60
N ASN A 213 3.48 -10.51 -4.37
CA ASN A 213 3.82 -10.49 -5.81
C ASN A 213 2.94 -11.40 -6.69
N GLY A 214 1.74 -11.71 -6.24
CA GLY A 214 0.79 -12.56 -6.91
C GLY A 214 0.89 -14.04 -6.55
N MET A 215 1.72 -14.43 -5.58
CA MET A 215 1.78 -15.80 -5.05
C MET A 215 0.44 -16.23 -4.49
N LEU A 216 -0.18 -15.38 -3.68
CA LEU A 216 -1.46 -15.68 -3.00
C LEU A 216 -2.69 -15.63 -3.90
N THR A 217 -2.50 -15.52 -5.22
CA THR A 217 -3.62 -15.58 -6.20
C THR A 217 -3.91 -17.01 -6.69
N GLY A 218 -3.03 -17.98 -6.36
CA GLY A 218 -3.13 -19.34 -6.85
C GLY A 218 -2.73 -19.55 -8.32
N LYS A 219 -2.24 -18.53 -9.03
CA LYS A 219 -1.86 -18.65 -10.44
C LYS A 219 -0.51 -19.35 -10.69
N TYR A 220 0.35 -19.39 -9.68
CA TYR A 220 1.62 -20.12 -9.74
C TYR A 220 1.41 -21.52 -9.15
N ARG A 221 1.87 -22.52 -9.87
CA ARG A 221 1.69 -23.94 -9.51
C ARG A 221 3.03 -24.62 -9.34
N ARG A 222 3.15 -25.45 -8.31
CA ARG A 222 4.34 -26.27 -8.05
C ARG A 222 4.63 -27.17 -9.26
N GLY A 223 5.88 -27.18 -9.72
CA GLY A 223 6.31 -28.00 -10.85
C GLY A 223 5.81 -27.55 -12.23
N GLN A 224 5.10 -26.44 -12.33
CA GLN A 224 4.64 -25.86 -13.59
C GLN A 224 5.49 -24.65 -13.99
N PRO A 225 5.66 -24.39 -15.29
CA PRO A 225 6.29 -23.16 -15.76
C PRO A 225 5.56 -21.91 -15.24
N THR A 226 6.33 -20.88 -14.90
CA THR A 226 5.75 -19.59 -14.51
C THR A 226 4.93 -19.00 -15.67
N PRO A 227 3.63 -18.68 -15.48
CA PRO A 227 2.80 -18.16 -16.57
C PRO A 227 3.36 -16.85 -17.15
N GLU A 228 3.41 -16.74 -18.46
CA GLU A 228 3.88 -15.55 -19.17
C GLU A 228 3.07 -14.30 -18.79
N GLY A 229 3.69 -13.12 -18.88
CA GLY A 229 3.06 -11.85 -18.55
C GLY A 229 2.79 -11.62 -17.05
N THR A 230 3.08 -12.60 -16.18
CA THR A 230 2.92 -12.45 -14.74
C THR A 230 4.10 -11.68 -14.13
N ARG A 231 3.90 -11.18 -12.88
CA ARG A 231 4.92 -10.38 -12.20
C ARG A 231 6.21 -11.15 -11.92
N LEU A 232 6.12 -12.45 -11.59
CA LEU A 232 7.29 -13.27 -11.31
C LEU A 232 7.98 -13.79 -12.57
N ALA A 233 7.30 -13.90 -13.72
CA ALA A 233 7.92 -14.34 -14.97
C ALA A 233 9.09 -13.43 -15.40
N SER A 234 9.05 -12.14 -15.06
CA SER A 234 10.10 -11.16 -15.37
C SER A 234 10.90 -10.71 -14.14
N SER A 235 10.73 -11.38 -13.00
CA SER A 235 11.40 -10.99 -11.75
C SER A 235 12.72 -11.73 -11.56
N PRO A 236 13.84 -11.04 -11.28
CA PRO A 236 15.08 -11.68 -10.90
C PRO A 236 14.98 -12.45 -9.56
N ARG A 237 13.94 -12.16 -8.77
CA ARG A 237 13.64 -12.84 -7.50
C ARG A 237 12.62 -13.96 -7.63
N ALA A 238 12.34 -14.44 -8.85
CA ALA A 238 11.36 -15.50 -9.07
C ALA A 238 11.71 -16.78 -8.29
N ALA A 239 12.97 -17.21 -8.28
CA ALA A 239 13.42 -18.39 -7.57
C ALA A 239 13.25 -18.26 -6.03
N GLU A 240 13.45 -17.07 -5.48
CA GLU A 240 13.23 -16.80 -4.05
C GLU A 240 11.74 -16.87 -3.68
N ALA A 241 10.85 -16.49 -4.60
CA ALA A 241 9.41 -16.52 -4.39
C ALA A 241 8.79 -17.91 -4.68
N LEU A 242 9.30 -18.62 -5.70
CA LEU A 242 8.76 -19.90 -6.18
C LEU A 242 9.53 -21.08 -5.57
N ASN A 243 9.56 -21.15 -4.24
CA ASN A 243 10.18 -22.26 -3.48
C ASN A 243 9.11 -23.14 -2.81
N ASP A 244 9.50 -24.32 -2.34
CA ASP A 244 8.59 -25.32 -1.77
C ASP A 244 7.80 -24.77 -0.58
N ARG A 245 8.44 -24.07 0.35
CA ARG A 245 7.78 -23.47 1.51
C ARG A 245 6.64 -22.52 1.12
N ASN A 246 6.88 -21.69 0.12
CA ASN A 246 5.88 -20.75 -0.35
C ASN A 246 4.73 -21.46 -1.09
N PHE A 247 5.04 -22.55 -1.81
CA PHE A 247 3.99 -23.39 -2.40
C PHE A 247 3.17 -24.12 -1.34
N ASP A 248 3.78 -24.63 -0.25
CA ASP A 248 3.05 -25.24 0.86
C ASP A 248 2.02 -24.28 1.45
N LEU A 249 2.43 -23.01 1.66
CA LEU A 249 1.52 -21.96 2.14
C LEU A 249 0.38 -21.68 1.14
N VAL A 250 0.70 -21.52 -0.15
CA VAL A 250 -0.30 -21.25 -1.18
C VAL A 250 -1.31 -22.38 -1.28
N GLU A 251 -0.84 -23.64 -1.31
CA GLU A 251 -1.67 -24.83 -1.36
C GLU A 251 -2.56 -24.97 -0.09
N ALA A 252 -2.04 -24.59 1.07
CA ALA A 252 -2.81 -24.56 2.31
C ALA A 252 -3.93 -23.49 2.27
N ILE A 253 -3.63 -22.28 1.78
CA ILE A 253 -4.62 -21.23 1.57
C ILE A 253 -5.66 -21.64 0.52
N GLU A 254 -5.25 -22.32 -0.54
CA GLU A 254 -6.18 -22.84 -1.56
C GLU A 254 -7.16 -23.88 -0.98
N ARG A 255 -6.68 -24.81 -0.14
CA ARG A 255 -7.54 -25.77 0.56
C ARG A 255 -8.55 -25.07 1.47
N PHE A 256 -8.06 -24.11 2.26
CA PHE A 256 -8.92 -23.28 3.14
C PHE A 256 -10.00 -22.53 2.35
N ALA A 257 -9.62 -21.89 1.25
CA ALA A 257 -10.53 -21.17 0.37
C ALA A 257 -11.59 -22.09 -0.25
N THR A 258 -11.16 -23.27 -0.75
CA THR A 258 -12.05 -24.27 -1.37
C THR A 258 -13.12 -24.77 -0.40
N GLN A 259 -12.74 -25.05 0.85
CA GLN A 259 -13.67 -25.52 1.89
C GLN A 259 -14.79 -24.50 2.17
N ARG A 260 -14.52 -23.20 1.93
CA ARG A 260 -15.45 -22.09 2.17
C ARG A 260 -16.15 -21.58 0.91
N GLY A 261 -15.83 -22.16 -0.25
CA GLY A 261 -16.39 -21.71 -1.53
C GLY A 261 -15.95 -20.30 -1.95
N ILE A 262 -14.78 -19.84 -1.47
CA ILE A 262 -14.20 -18.53 -1.79
C ILE A 262 -12.89 -18.67 -2.56
N THR A 263 -12.36 -17.56 -3.04
CA THR A 263 -11.08 -17.56 -3.78
C THR A 263 -9.88 -17.33 -2.85
N PRO A 264 -8.67 -17.81 -3.19
CA PRO A 264 -7.45 -17.49 -2.44
C PRO A 264 -7.19 -15.98 -2.31
N ILE A 265 -7.59 -15.19 -3.32
CA ILE A 265 -7.50 -13.72 -3.26
C ILE A 265 -8.43 -13.17 -2.18
N ALA A 266 -9.65 -13.71 -2.05
CA ALA A 266 -10.57 -13.31 -1.00
C ALA A 266 -10.02 -13.61 0.38
N VAL A 267 -9.40 -14.78 0.58
CA VAL A 267 -8.70 -15.10 1.84
C VAL A 267 -7.60 -14.08 2.13
N ALA A 268 -6.74 -13.78 1.14
CA ALA A 268 -5.60 -12.90 1.36
C ALA A 268 -5.99 -11.44 1.62
N LEU A 269 -6.93 -10.89 0.86
CA LEU A 269 -7.32 -9.48 0.99
C LEU A 269 -8.34 -9.28 2.12
N GLY A 270 -9.30 -10.21 2.29
CA GLY A 270 -10.28 -10.16 3.37
C GLY A 270 -9.65 -10.33 4.74
N TRP A 271 -8.66 -11.23 4.88
CA TRP A 271 -7.89 -11.36 6.12
C TRP A 271 -7.20 -10.05 6.52
N LEU A 272 -6.55 -9.36 5.56
CA LEU A 272 -5.95 -8.04 5.81
C LEU A 272 -7.02 -6.99 6.15
N ALA A 273 -8.13 -6.98 5.41
CA ALA A 273 -9.24 -6.08 5.66
C ALA A 273 -9.89 -6.27 7.03
N ALA A 274 -9.81 -7.47 7.61
CA ALA A 274 -10.32 -7.78 8.94
C ALA A 274 -9.40 -7.30 10.08
N GLN A 275 -8.14 -6.92 9.78
CA GLN A 275 -7.22 -6.43 10.83
C GLN A 275 -7.65 -5.03 11.31
N PRO A 276 -7.81 -4.82 12.64
CA PRO A 276 -8.33 -3.55 13.17
C PRO A 276 -7.52 -2.32 12.80
N GLU A 277 -6.19 -2.45 12.68
CA GLU A 277 -5.29 -1.36 12.35
C GLU A 277 -5.24 -1.04 10.85
N VAL A 278 -5.77 -1.93 9.99
CA VAL A 278 -5.73 -1.75 8.53
C VAL A 278 -6.86 -0.84 8.08
N ALA A 279 -6.52 0.34 7.58
CA ALA A 279 -7.51 1.25 7.02
C ALA A 279 -7.85 0.91 5.57
N SER A 280 -6.85 0.54 4.77
CA SER A 280 -7.02 0.20 3.37
C SER A 280 -5.98 -0.82 2.91
N VAL A 281 -6.42 -1.81 2.14
CA VAL A 281 -5.54 -2.80 1.50
C VAL A 281 -5.24 -2.34 0.08
N ILE A 282 -4.01 -1.90 -0.17
CA ILE A 282 -3.62 -1.42 -1.50
C ILE A 282 -3.16 -2.58 -2.38
N ALA A 283 -4.01 -2.96 -3.32
CA ALA A 283 -3.72 -3.97 -4.32
C ALA A 283 -3.48 -3.34 -5.69
N GLY A 284 -2.39 -3.71 -6.36
CA GLY A 284 -2.13 -3.28 -7.74
C GLY A 284 -3.03 -4.04 -8.71
N ALA A 285 -3.46 -3.37 -9.79
CA ALA A 285 -4.21 -3.95 -10.90
C ALA A 285 -3.58 -3.59 -12.24
N THR A 286 -3.75 -4.45 -13.24
CA THR A 286 -3.36 -4.21 -14.65
C THR A 286 -4.53 -4.32 -15.61
N SER A 287 -5.74 -4.54 -15.10
CA SER A 287 -6.99 -4.51 -15.89
C SER A 287 -8.18 -4.13 -15.00
N ALA A 288 -9.29 -3.76 -15.63
CA ALA A 288 -10.56 -3.47 -14.97
C ALA A 288 -11.10 -4.67 -14.18
N GLU A 289 -10.97 -5.88 -14.75
CA GLU A 289 -11.41 -7.12 -14.14
C GLU A 289 -10.66 -7.39 -12.81
N GLN A 290 -9.35 -7.09 -12.77
CA GLN A 290 -8.56 -7.21 -11.54
C GLN A 290 -9.01 -6.22 -10.48
N VAL A 291 -9.39 -5.01 -10.85
CA VAL A 291 -9.96 -4.03 -9.90
C VAL A 291 -11.22 -4.58 -9.27
N VAL A 292 -12.17 -5.04 -10.09
CA VAL A 292 -13.44 -5.60 -9.62
C VAL A 292 -13.21 -6.82 -8.74
N ALA A 293 -12.29 -7.73 -9.14
CA ALA A 293 -11.94 -8.90 -8.34
C ALA A 293 -11.30 -8.54 -6.99
N ASN A 294 -10.43 -7.52 -6.93
CA ASN A 294 -9.83 -7.06 -5.70
C ASN A 294 -10.88 -6.44 -4.75
N VAL A 295 -11.82 -5.66 -5.29
CA VAL A 295 -12.94 -5.10 -4.52
C VAL A 295 -13.79 -6.23 -3.93
N ALA A 296 -14.20 -7.19 -4.75
CA ALA A 296 -14.98 -8.34 -4.28
C ALA A 296 -14.23 -9.15 -3.21
N ALA A 297 -12.91 -9.27 -3.35
CA ALA A 297 -12.09 -10.02 -2.41
C ALA A 297 -11.98 -9.37 -1.02
N THR A 298 -12.03 -8.03 -0.93
CA THR A 298 -12.03 -7.33 0.37
C THR A 298 -13.37 -7.39 1.10
N ALA A 299 -14.41 -7.89 0.45
CA ALA A 299 -15.74 -8.04 1.04
C ALA A 299 -15.90 -9.34 1.86
N TRP A 300 -14.93 -10.26 1.80
CA TRP A 300 -14.97 -11.42 2.67
C TRP A 300 -14.65 -11.02 4.12
N GLU A 301 -15.57 -11.30 5.00
CA GLU A 301 -15.45 -11.05 6.44
C GLU A 301 -15.19 -12.39 7.15
N PRO A 302 -13.93 -12.68 7.54
CA PRO A 302 -13.60 -13.89 8.27
C PRO A 302 -14.24 -13.89 9.66
N THR A 303 -14.73 -15.04 10.10
CA THR A 303 -15.13 -15.25 11.48
C THR A 303 -13.91 -15.41 12.38
N GLU A 304 -14.09 -15.37 13.72
CA GLU A 304 -12.99 -15.64 14.66
C GLU A 304 -12.42 -17.06 14.47
N GLU A 305 -13.28 -18.03 14.12
CA GLU A 305 -12.88 -19.41 13.82
C GLU A 305 -12.04 -19.46 12.54
N ASP A 306 -12.42 -18.72 11.49
CA ASP A 306 -11.64 -18.58 10.25
C ASP A 306 -10.25 -18.01 10.51
N LEU A 307 -10.15 -16.96 11.33
CA LEU A 307 -8.88 -16.35 11.69
C LEU A 307 -7.98 -17.31 12.48
N ALA A 308 -8.55 -18.04 13.46
CA ALA A 308 -7.82 -19.02 14.25
C ALA A 308 -7.32 -20.19 13.38
N GLU A 309 -8.15 -20.70 12.47
CA GLU A 309 -7.74 -21.76 11.54
C GLU A 309 -6.65 -21.29 10.58
N LEU A 310 -6.76 -20.05 10.03
CA LEU A 310 -5.71 -19.47 9.18
C LEU A 310 -4.39 -19.34 9.92
N ASP A 311 -4.41 -18.97 11.20
CA ASP A 311 -3.18 -18.88 12.01
C ASP A 311 -2.50 -20.25 12.15
N VAL A 312 -3.26 -21.32 12.35
CA VAL A 312 -2.75 -22.70 12.39
C VAL A 312 -2.19 -23.12 11.02
N VAL A 313 -2.93 -22.85 9.96
CA VAL A 313 -2.53 -23.18 8.57
C VAL A 313 -1.20 -22.51 8.19
N ILE A 314 -1.05 -21.24 8.54
CA ILE A 314 0.15 -20.45 8.21
C ILE A 314 1.35 -20.87 9.07
N THR A 315 1.16 -21.09 10.38
CA THR A 315 2.23 -21.52 11.28
C THR A 315 2.65 -22.96 11.04
N GLY A 316 1.71 -23.85 10.72
CA GLY A 316 2.00 -25.24 10.37
C GLY A 316 2.83 -25.38 9.11
N SER A 317 2.57 -24.55 8.09
CA SER A 317 3.41 -24.49 6.86
C SER A 317 4.81 -23.91 7.11
N ASN A 318 5.03 -23.23 8.24
CA ASN A 318 6.33 -22.69 8.65
C ASN A 318 7.17 -23.65 9.50
N SER A 319 6.59 -24.78 9.97
CA SER A 319 7.23 -25.69 10.93
C SER A 319 7.82 -26.96 10.30
N THR A 320 7.69 -27.15 8.99
CA THR A 320 8.26 -28.28 8.25
C THR A 320 9.65 -27.92 7.70
N THR A 321 10.63 -27.78 8.59
CA THR A 321 12.08 -27.81 8.27
C THR A 321 12.80 -28.65 9.27
#